data_a6ec04f3e8478dc39b929f1f7d6e4b12
#
_entry.id   a6ec04f3e8478dc39b929f1f7d6e4b12
#
_cell.length_a   1.000
_cell.length_b   1.000
_cell.length_c   1.000
_cell.angle_alpha   90.00
_cell.angle_beta   90.00
_cell.angle_gamma   90.00
#
_symmetry.space_group_name_H-M   'P 1'
#
loop_
_entity.id
_entity.type
_entity.pdbx_description
1 polymer ?
#
loop_
_entity_poly.entity_id
_entity_poly.type
_entity_poly.pdbx_seq_one_letter_code
_entity_poly.pdbx_strand_id
1 'polypeptide(L)'
;MQSIINSIIKYRNLIIYLLLLFFSINNLYHKSGLHFSKIETISISIAGFSANIIDDFKSYFDLINENELLKKENLILKKNELENYRNNTIPKSESLFPYTISANVVRNTTNKNRNFILIDKGSNDGVSIDRGVINSLGIIGIINNVSNDYSSIISILNSDLKINAIIERLSTIGSLYWDGYSPKKMILSDIPYSNQIKIGDTIVTGGMSFYFPKGIPIGSISNYKTNITEGYFEIEVSLFNDFSSLNNVYILDKLDNEQINKLISN
;
A
#
# COMPACT_ATOMS: atom_id res chain seq x y z
N MET A 1 -28.42 -2.88 58.19
CA MET A 1 -27.52 -3.59 59.15
C MET A 1 -27.65 -5.12 59.05
N GLN A 2 -28.86 -5.68 58.98
CA GLN A 2 -29.07 -7.13 58.91
C GLN A 2 -28.45 -7.85 57.70
N SER A 3 -28.41 -7.21 56.53
CA SER A 3 -27.78 -7.78 55.30
C SER A 3 -26.28 -7.93 55.42
N ILE A 4 -25.59 -7.01 56.08
CA ILE A 4 -24.13 -7.06 56.30
C ILE A 4 -23.79 -8.19 57.27
N ILE A 5 -24.57 -8.34 58.37
CA ILE A 5 -24.39 -9.40 59.35
C ILE A 5 -24.58 -10.78 58.70
N ASN A 6 -25.63 -10.95 57.89
CA ASN A 6 -25.88 -12.20 57.18
C ASN A 6 -24.78 -12.54 56.15
N SER A 7 -24.20 -11.55 55.46
CA SER A 7 -23.07 -11.76 54.57
C SER A 7 -21.81 -12.18 55.33
N ILE A 8 -21.54 -11.59 56.48
CA ILE A 8 -20.39 -11.98 57.33
C ILE A 8 -20.56 -13.41 57.85
N ILE A 9 -21.78 -13.80 58.26
CA ILE A 9 -22.03 -15.16 58.73
C ILE A 9 -21.93 -16.17 57.58
N LYS A 10 -22.41 -15.83 56.37
CA LYS A 10 -22.33 -16.69 55.20
C LYS A 10 -20.90 -16.95 54.75
N TYR A 11 -20.03 -15.96 54.82
CA TYR A 11 -18.65 -16.05 54.39
C TYR A 11 -17.65 -16.19 55.56
N ARG A 12 -18.12 -16.50 56.75
CA ARG A 12 -17.30 -16.62 57.97
C ARG A 12 -16.06 -17.45 57.81
N ASN A 13 -16.15 -18.62 57.20
CA ASN A 13 -15.00 -19.52 56.98
C ASN A 13 -13.97 -18.95 56.01
N LEU A 14 -14.42 -18.24 54.96
CA LEU A 14 -13.57 -17.59 54.01
C LEU A 14 -12.87 -16.38 54.64
N ILE A 15 -13.55 -15.60 55.43
CA ILE A 15 -12.98 -14.46 56.16
C ILE A 15 -11.91 -14.95 57.17
N ILE A 16 -12.18 -16.01 57.92
CA ILE A 16 -11.26 -16.60 58.89
C ILE A 16 -10.02 -17.15 58.14
N TYR A 17 -10.21 -17.81 56.96
CA TYR A 17 -9.14 -18.30 56.16
C TYR A 17 -8.23 -17.15 55.65
N LEU A 18 -8.79 -16.08 55.15
CA LEU A 18 -8.07 -14.90 54.67
C LEU A 18 -7.31 -14.22 55.82
N LEU A 19 -7.89 -14.14 57.00
CA LEU A 19 -7.25 -13.60 58.21
C LEU A 19 -6.05 -14.45 58.66
N LEU A 20 -6.21 -15.79 58.71
CA LEU A 20 -5.13 -16.70 59.02
C LEU A 20 -4.02 -16.68 57.95
N LEU A 21 -4.39 -16.58 56.69
CA LEU A 21 -3.43 -16.46 55.59
C LEU A 21 -2.63 -15.16 55.70
N PHE A 22 -3.29 -14.04 55.97
CA PHE A 22 -2.64 -12.74 56.23
C PHE A 22 -1.69 -12.81 57.40
N PHE A 23 -2.12 -13.43 58.52
CA PHE A 23 -1.26 -13.59 59.72
C PHE A 23 -0.08 -14.53 59.48
N SER A 24 -0.27 -15.57 58.67
CA SER A 24 0.77 -16.50 58.24
C SER A 24 1.83 -15.80 57.40
N ILE A 25 1.38 -14.99 56.41
CA ILE A 25 2.27 -14.22 55.55
C ILE A 25 3.07 -13.19 56.38
N ASN A 26 2.38 -12.48 57.28
CA ASN A 26 3.05 -11.49 58.15
C ASN A 26 4.10 -12.14 59.08
N ASN A 27 3.82 -13.33 59.61
CA ASN A 27 4.76 -14.08 60.46
C ASN A 27 5.96 -14.62 59.65
N LEU A 28 5.74 -15.02 58.40
CA LEU A 28 6.81 -15.38 57.46
C LEU A 28 7.71 -14.18 57.14
N TYR A 29 7.13 -13.01 56.99
CA TYR A 29 7.83 -11.74 56.72
C TYR A 29 8.79 -11.36 57.85
N HIS A 30 8.42 -11.64 59.10
CA HIS A 30 9.27 -11.27 60.27
C HIS A 30 10.31 -12.32 60.68
N LYS A 31 10.23 -13.57 60.21
CA LYS A 31 11.04 -14.67 60.73
C LYS A 31 12.14 -15.26 59.85
N SER A 32 12.25 -14.92 58.56
CA SER A 32 13.23 -15.61 57.73
C SER A 32 13.90 -14.74 56.66
N GLY A 33 15.12 -14.30 56.93
CA GLY A 33 15.98 -13.61 55.96
C GLY A 33 16.36 -14.46 54.72
N LEU A 34 16.18 -15.79 54.78
CA LEU A 34 16.50 -16.71 53.66
C LEU A 34 15.38 -16.84 52.62
N HIS A 35 14.15 -16.55 52.97
CA HIS A 35 13.02 -16.55 52.03
C HIS A 35 12.85 -15.23 51.32
N PHE A 36 13.39 -14.14 51.84
CA PHE A 36 13.33 -12.80 51.30
C PHE A 36 14.02 -12.72 49.91
N SER A 37 15.22 -13.34 49.82
CA SER A 37 15.97 -13.32 48.53
C SER A 37 15.23 -14.03 47.38
N LYS A 38 14.50 -15.11 47.68
CA LYS A 38 13.72 -15.83 46.66
C LYS A 38 12.47 -15.07 46.25
N ILE A 39 11.78 -14.42 47.17
CA ILE A 39 10.60 -13.58 46.89
C ILE A 39 11.01 -12.33 46.13
N GLU A 40 12.14 -11.74 46.50
CA GLU A 40 12.71 -10.58 45.79
C GLU A 40 13.08 -10.93 44.35
N THR A 41 13.71 -12.07 44.09
CA THR A 41 14.05 -12.56 42.78
C THR A 41 12.80 -12.83 41.92
N ILE A 42 11.75 -13.41 42.51
CA ILE A 42 10.46 -13.65 41.82
C ILE A 42 9.76 -12.33 41.52
N SER A 43 9.78 -11.38 42.47
CA SER A 43 9.16 -10.05 42.26
C SER A 43 9.86 -9.25 41.15
N ILE A 44 11.19 -9.30 41.11
CA ILE A 44 11.96 -8.65 40.02
C ILE A 44 11.68 -9.33 38.67
N SER A 45 11.57 -10.66 38.66
CA SER A 45 11.25 -11.41 37.42
C SER A 45 9.85 -11.09 36.91
N ILE A 46 8.85 -10.98 37.78
CA ILE A 46 7.47 -10.59 37.39
C ILE A 46 7.43 -9.12 36.97
N ALA A 47 8.11 -8.23 37.67
CA ALA A 47 8.20 -6.82 37.28
C ALA A 47 8.90 -6.64 35.91
N GLY A 48 9.99 -7.37 35.68
CA GLY A 48 10.69 -7.36 34.39
C GLY A 48 9.86 -7.92 33.28
N PHE A 49 9.12 -9.02 33.50
CA PHE A 49 8.22 -9.59 32.51
C PHE A 49 7.05 -8.63 32.14
N SER A 50 6.46 -7.98 33.13
CA SER A 50 5.38 -7.00 32.90
C SER A 50 5.90 -5.74 32.23
N ALA A 51 7.11 -5.27 32.55
CA ALA A 51 7.72 -4.13 31.87
C ALA A 51 8.00 -4.43 30.40
N ASN A 52 8.54 -5.60 30.09
CA ASN A 52 8.80 -6.00 28.70
C ASN A 52 7.51 -6.07 27.87
N ILE A 53 6.42 -6.60 28.41
CA ILE A 53 5.13 -6.63 27.72
C ILE A 53 4.63 -5.21 27.44
N ILE A 54 4.73 -4.31 28.41
CA ILE A 54 4.30 -2.91 28.24
C ILE A 54 5.17 -2.20 27.20
N ASP A 55 6.49 -2.43 27.23
CA ASP A 55 7.41 -1.85 26.24
C ASP A 55 7.18 -2.42 24.84
N ASP A 56 6.87 -3.71 24.69
CA ASP A 56 6.51 -4.32 23.41
C ASP A 56 5.21 -3.72 22.84
N PHE A 57 4.20 -3.53 23.68
CA PHE A 57 2.96 -2.85 23.27
C PHE A 57 3.22 -1.39 22.87
N LYS A 58 4.01 -0.66 23.64
CA LYS A 58 4.34 0.73 23.34
C LYS A 58 5.11 0.84 22.03
N SER A 59 6.13 0.01 21.85
CA SER A 59 6.92 -0.02 20.61
C SER A 59 6.05 -0.36 19.39
N TYR A 60 5.06 -1.23 19.53
CA TYR A 60 4.11 -1.54 18.45
C TYR A 60 3.26 -0.32 18.06
N PHE A 61 2.75 0.44 19.03
CA PHE A 61 2.00 1.68 18.76
C PHE A 61 2.90 2.78 18.19
N ASP A 62 4.13 2.90 18.67
CA ASP A 62 5.11 3.85 18.12
C ASP A 62 5.45 3.53 16.66
N LEU A 63 5.61 2.24 16.31
CA LEU A 63 5.81 1.76 14.94
C LEU A 63 4.61 2.08 14.02
N ILE A 64 3.37 1.97 14.52
CA ILE A 64 2.18 2.34 13.77
C ILE A 64 2.19 3.84 13.46
N ASN A 65 2.46 4.67 14.46
CA ASN A 65 2.53 6.12 14.32
C ASN A 65 3.66 6.55 13.37
N GLU A 66 4.84 5.93 13.48
CA GLU A 66 5.97 6.16 12.59
C GLU A 66 5.64 5.75 11.15
N ASN A 67 4.97 4.62 10.96
CA ASN A 67 4.53 4.18 9.63
C ASN A 67 3.54 5.17 9.00
N GLU A 68 2.59 5.70 9.78
CA GLU A 68 1.66 6.74 9.30
C GLU A 68 2.37 8.05 8.97
N LEU A 69 3.38 8.43 9.75
CA LEU A 69 4.21 9.60 9.45
C LEU A 69 5.00 9.40 8.15
N LEU A 70 5.67 8.26 8.01
CA LEU A 70 6.41 7.90 6.81
C LEU A 70 5.52 7.83 5.56
N LYS A 71 4.27 7.34 5.68
CA LYS A 71 3.30 7.38 4.58
C LYS A 71 2.98 8.80 4.14
N LYS A 72 2.78 9.73 5.09
CA LYS A 72 2.54 11.15 4.79
C LYS A 72 3.75 11.80 4.13
N GLU A 73 4.94 11.51 4.62
CA GLU A 73 6.20 12.01 4.07
C GLU A 73 6.42 11.49 2.63
N ASN A 74 6.21 10.19 2.41
CA ASN A 74 6.27 9.58 1.08
C ASN A 74 5.24 10.21 0.13
N LEU A 75 4.04 10.52 0.60
CA LEU A 75 3.02 11.20 -0.19
C LEU A 75 3.49 12.60 -0.63
N ILE A 76 4.09 13.37 0.28
CA ILE A 76 4.64 14.70 -0.03
C ILE A 76 5.79 14.60 -1.02
N LEU A 77 6.72 13.67 -0.80
CA LEU A 77 7.84 13.43 -1.72
C LEU A 77 7.35 13.02 -3.12
N LYS A 78 6.34 12.15 -3.19
CA LYS A 78 5.77 11.72 -4.46
C LYS A 78 5.04 12.85 -5.19
N LYS A 79 4.35 13.73 -4.46
CA LYS A 79 3.79 14.97 -5.03
C LYS A 79 4.87 15.85 -5.64
N ASN A 80 5.94 16.10 -4.90
CA ASN A 80 7.06 16.91 -5.34
C ASN A 80 7.77 16.30 -6.57
N GLU A 81 7.92 14.97 -6.59
CA GLU A 81 8.49 14.26 -7.74
C GLU A 81 7.64 14.45 -9.00
N LEU A 82 6.32 14.28 -8.89
CA LEU A 82 5.39 14.48 -9.99
C LEU A 82 5.35 15.95 -10.46
N GLU A 83 5.44 16.91 -9.54
CA GLU A 83 5.53 18.33 -9.87
C GLU A 83 6.85 18.68 -10.58
N ASN A 84 7.96 18.12 -10.16
CA ASN A 84 9.25 18.32 -10.81
C ASN A 84 9.29 17.72 -12.22
N TYR A 85 8.72 16.53 -12.41
CA TYR A 85 8.58 15.92 -13.74
C TYR A 85 7.81 16.83 -14.68
N ARG A 86 6.76 17.45 -14.19
CA ARG A 86 5.93 18.41 -14.91
C ARG A 86 6.66 19.70 -15.27
N ASN A 87 7.35 20.30 -14.31
CA ASN A 87 8.07 21.57 -14.52
C ASN A 87 9.19 21.45 -15.57
N ASN A 88 9.71 20.24 -15.78
CA ASN A 88 10.78 19.96 -16.74
C ASN A 88 10.25 19.53 -18.12
N THR A 89 8.99 19.12 -18.26
CA THR A 89 8.46 18.53 -19.51
C THR A 89 7.30 19.28 -20.15
N ILE A 90 6.65 20.22 -19.46
CA ILE A 90 5.46 20.93 -19.96
C ILE A 90 5.59 22.44 -19.68
N PRO A 91 5.25 23.35 -20.64
CA PRO A 91 5.16 24.78 -20.40
C PRO A 91 4.18 25.10 -19.26
N LYS A 92 4.51 26.10 -18.47
CA LYS A 92 3.90 26.55 -17.20
C LYS A 92 2.45 27.06 -17.33
N SER A 93 1.54 26.27 -17.88
CA SER A 93 0.11 26.56 -17.84
C SER A 93 -0.64 25.38 -17.24
N GLU A 94 -1.19 25.61 -16.07
CA GLU A 94 -2.09 24.76 -15.30
C GLU A 94 -1.48 23.57 -14.53
N SER A 95 -1.74 23.58 -13.22
CA SER A 95 -1.33 22.54 -12.28
C SER A 95 -2.12 21.24 -12.51
N LEU A 96 -1.52 20.29 -13.22
CA LEU A 96 -2.17 19.06 -13.66
C LEU A 96 -2.31 17.98 -12.55
N PHE A 97 -1.69 18.12 -11.37
CA PHE A 97 -1.77 17.13 -10.28
C PHE A 97 -1.82 17.79 -8.90
N PRO A 98 -2.92 18.45 -8.50
CA PRO A 98 -2.95 19.09 -7.19
C PRO A 98 -3.09 18.11 -6.02
N TYR A 99 -3.62 16.90 -6.19
CA TYR A 99 -3.91 16.01 -5.07
C TYR A 99 -3.64 14.55 -5.40
N THR A 100 -2.88 13.87 -4.51
CA THR A 100 -2.78 12.42 -4.44
C THR A 100 -3.40 11.95 -3.13
N ILE A 101 -4.22 10.89 -3.20
CA ILE A 101 -4.83 10.26 -2.03
C ILE A 101 -4.05 8.97 -1.79
N SER A 102 -3.57 8.78 -0.55
CA SER A 102 -2.96 7.51 -0.14
C SER A 102 -4.04 6.53 0.30
N ALA A 103 -3.94 5.27 -0.11
CA ALA A 103 -4.86 4.21 0.23
C ALA A 103 -4.12 2.90 0.53
N ASN A 104 -4.71 2.07 1.41
CA ASN A 104 -4.20 0.72 1.65
C ASN A 104 -4.95 -0.28 0.77
N VAL A 105 -4.22 -1.30 0.32
CA VAL A 105 -4.80 -2.41 -0.43
C VAL A 105 -5.46 -3.37 0.56
N VAL A 106 -6.77 -3.55 0.42
CA VAL A 106 -7.57 -4.48 1.23
C VAL A 106 -7.59 -5.87 0.62
N ARG A 107 -7.64 -5.95 -0.70
CA ARG A 107 -7.67 -7.19 -1.45
C ARG A 107 -7.03 -7.02 -2.82
N ASN A 108 -6.30 -8.04 -3.27
CA ASN A 108 -5.68 -8.07 -4.58
C ASN A 108 -5.87 -9.45 -5.23
N THR A 109 -6.02 -9.47 -6.55
CA THR A 109 -6.06 -10.68 -7.37
C THR A 109 -5.01 -10.58 -8.48
N THR A 110 -4.27 -11.68 -8.74
CA THR A 110 -3.20 -11.71 -9.75
C THR A 110 -3.25 -12.94 -10.66
N ASN A 111 -4.21 -13.83 -10.41
CA ASN A 111 -4.29 -15.16 -11.04
C ASN A 111 -5.53 -15.36 -11.93
N LYS A 112 -6.19 -14.26 -12.32
CA LYS A 112 -7.36 -14.28 -13.20
C LYS A 112 -7.04 -13.50 -14.48
N ASN A 113 -7.80 -13.71 -15.55
CA ASN A 113 -7.69 -12.90 -16.77
C ASN A 113 -8.10 -11.43 -16.50
N ARG A 114 -9.03 -11.22 -15.57
CA ARG A 114 -9.49 -9.91 -15.09
C ARG A 114 -9.15 -9.75 -13.64
N ASN A 115 -8.08 -9.06 -13.35
CA ASN A 115 -7.61 -8.81 -11.99
C ASN A 115 -8.04 -7.45 -11.48
N PHE A 116 -8.47 -7.42 -10.21
CA PHE A 116 -8.93 -6.23 -9.51
C PHE A 116 -8.24 -6.10 -8.16
N ILE A 117 -8.10 -4.84 -7.73
CA ILE A 117 -7.55 -4.47 -6.44
C ILE A 117 -8.61 -3.66 -5.71
N LEU A 118 -8.89 -4.00 -4.45
CA LEU A 118 -9.78 -3.24 -3.57
C LEU A 118 -8.95 -2.40 -2.61
N ILE A 119 -9.31 -1.14 -2.43
CA ILE A 119 -8.66 -0.18 -1.52
C ILE A 119 -9.64 0.39 -0.50
N ASP A 120 -9.12 0.85 0.65
CA ASP A 120 -9.84 1.40 1.80
C ASP A 120 -10.15 2.90 1.67
N LYS A 121 -10.34 3.39 0.44
CA LYS A 121 -10.69 4.77 0.13
C LYS A 121 -11.82 4.82 -0.88
N GLY A 122 -12.81 5.68 -0.60
CA GLY A 122 -14.03 5.81 -1.40
C GLY A 122 -14.38 7.26 -1.73
N SER A 123 -15.64 7.48 -2.09
CA SER A 123 -16.15 8.82 -2.43
C SER A 123 -16.08 9.80 -1.25
N ASN A 124 -16.20 9.30 0.00
CA ASN A 124 -16.04 10.11 1.20
C ASN A 124 -14.61 10.69 1.34
N ASP A 125 -13.61 10.01 0.80
CA ASP A 125 -12.21 10.46 0.76
C ASP A 125 -11.88 11.29 -0.50
N GLY A 126 -12.88 11.56 -1.36
CA GLY A 126 -12.69 12.29 -2.61
C GLY A 126 -12.24 11.44 -3.80
N VAL A 127 -12.32 10.11 -3.70
CA VAL A 127 -11.99 9.21 -4.83
C VAL A 127 -13.11 9.27 -5.88
N SER A 128 -12.73 9.26 -7.15
CA SER A 128 -13.64 9.15 -8.29
C SER A 128 -13.16 8.12 -9.30
N ILE A 129 -14.06 7.66 -10.16
CA ILE A 129 -13.73 6.76 -11.27
C ILE A 129 -12.78 7.43 -12.26
N ASP A 130 -12.10 6.62 -13.08
CA ASP A 130 -11.17 7.04 -14.12
C ASP A 130 -9.91 7.74 -13.60
N ARG A 131 -9.52 7.50 -12.33
CA ARG A 131 -8.24 7.96 -11.80
C ARG A 131 -7.18 6.88 -11.93
N GLY A 132 -5.98 7.29 -12.32
CA GLY A 132 -4.81 6.43 -12.31
C GLY A 132 -4.36 6.13 -10.88
N VAL A 133 -3.89 4.92 -10.65
CA VAL A 133 -3.36 4.47 -9.35
C VAL A 133 -1.92 4.02 -9.56
N ILE A 134 -1.04 4.50 -8.68
CA ILE A 134 0.40 4.25 -8.72
C ILE A 134 0.90 3.83 -7.33
N ASN A 135 2.14 3.37 -7.26
CA ASN A 135 2.91 3.29 -6.02
C ASN A 135 4.30 3.92 -6.22
N SER A 136 5.24 3.67 -5.30
CA SER A 136 6.62 4.19 -5.40
C SER A 136 7.40 3.64 -6.62
N LEU A 137 7.04 2.47 -7.13
CA LEU A 137 7.75 1.78 -8.22
C LEU A 137 7.10 2.02 -9.59
N GLY A 138 5.84 2.49 -9.66
CA GLY A 138 5.18 2.76 -10.93
C GLY A 138 3.67 2.58 -10.91
N ILE A 139 3.09 2.36 -12.10
CA ILE A 139 1.64 2.21 -12.27
C ILE A 139 1.10 0.90 -11.68
N ILE A 140 -0.12 0.98 -11.14
CA ILE A 140 -0.84 -0.16 -10.55
C ILE A 140 -2.11 -0.49 -11.34
N GLY A 141 -2.90 0.53 -11.70
CA GLY A 141 -4.18 0.34 -12.38
C GLY A 141 -5.00 1.62 -12.45
N ILE A 142 -6.30 1.45 -12.73
CA ILE A 142 -7.25 2.55 -12.95
C ILE A 142 -8.49 2.28 -12.10
N ILE A 143 -9.02 3.28 -11.40
CA ILE A 143 -10.25 3.16 -10.62
C ILE A 143 -11.43 2.99 -11.56
N ASN A 144 -12.17 1.89 -11.38
CA ASN A 144 -13.34 1.56 -12.20
C ASN A 144 -14.65 1.62 -11.43
N ASN A 145 -14.61 1.50 -10.11
CA ASN A 145 -15.82 1.54 -9.30
C ASN A 145 -15.52 2.15 -7.92
N VAL A 146 -16.46 2.95 -7.39
CA VAL A 146 -16.29 3.67 -6.14
C VAL A 146 -17.56 3.52 -5.31
N SER A 147 -17.41 3.10 -4.05
CA SER A 147 -18.44 3.18 -3.02
C SER A 147 -18.10 4.29 -2.01
N ASN A 148 -18.88 4.40 -0.93
CA ASN A 148 -18.64 5.45 0.07
C ASN A 148 -17.25 5.37 0.70
N ASP A 149 -16.82 4.16 1.10
CA ASP A 149 -15.59 3.96 1.89
C ASP A 149 -14.55 3.09 1.17
N TYR A 150 -14.88 2.51 0.02
CA TYR A 150 -14.00 1.60 -0.73
C TYR A 150 -14.04 1.92 -2.22
N SER A 151 -12.94 1.57 -2.91
CA SER A 151 -12.89 1.65 -4.37
C SER A 151 -12.25 0.40 -4.97
N SER A 152 -12.66 0.08 -6.19
CA SER A 152 -12.11 -1.01 -6.99
C SER A 152 -11.25 -0.44 -8.11
N ILE A 153 -10.09 -1.06 -8.32
CA ILE A 153 -9.10 -0.71 -9.34
C ILE A 153 -9.02 -1.87 -10.33
N ILE A 154 -9.14 -1.59 -11.62
CA ILE A 154 -8.72 -2.53 -12.67
C ILE A 154 -7.19 -2.55 -12.63
N SER A 155 -6.61 -3.69 -12.29
CA SER A 155 -5.16 -3.88 -12.30
C SER A 155 -4.60 -3.77 -13.72
N ILE A 156 -3.34 -3.33 -13.89
CA ILE A 156 -2.67 -3.44 -15.20
C ILE A 156 -2.49 -4.90 -15.62
N LEU A 157 -2.57 -5.85 -14.68
CA LEU A 157 -2.64 -7.28 -14.94
C LEU A 157 -4.08 -7.70 -15.32
N ASN A 158 -4.64 -7.04 -16.32
CA ASN A 158 -5.97 -7.33 -16.85
C ASN A 158 -5.87 -7.39 -18.36
N SER A 159 -6.30 -8.50 -18.97
CA SER A 159 -6.18 -8.76 -20.41
C SER A 159 -6.99 -7.78 -21.30
N ASP A 160 -8.01 -7.14 -20.72
CA ASP A 160 -8.83 -6.18 -21.43
C ASP A 160 -8.23 -4.75 -21.41
N LEU A 161 -7.19 -4.52 -20.60
CA LEU A 161 -6.59 -3.19 -20.45
C LEU A 161 -5.35 -3.05 -21.32
N LYS A 162 -5.30 -1.98 -22.11
CA LYS A 162 -4.12 -1.53 -22.84
C LYS A 162 -3.68 -0.17 -22.33
N ILE A 163 -2.39 -0.01 -22.13
CA ILE A 163 -1.79 1.22 -21.62
C ILE A 163 -0.86 1.80 -22.67
N ASN A 164 -1.02 3.10 -22.94
CA ASN A 164 -0.08 3.82 -23.76
C ASN A 164 1.26 3.94 -23.02
N ALA A 165 2.31 3.36 -23.59
CA ALA A 165 3.64 3.34 -23.04
C ALA A 165 4.69 3.80 -24.05
N ILE A 166 5.82 4.27 -23.57
CA ILE A 166 6.96 4.66 -24.38
C ILE A 166 8.25 3.99 -23.90
N ILE A 167 9.15 3.72 -24.82
CA ILE A 167 10.54 3.42 -24.51
C ILE A 167 11.20 4.76 -24.20
N GLU A 168 11.55 5.00 -22.94
CA GLU A 168 12.00 6.31 -22.47
C GLU A 168 13.15 6.87 -23.31
N ARG A 169 14.21 6.08 -23.54
CA ARG A 169 15.40 6.47 -24.30
C ARG A 169 15.10 6.86 -25.75
N LEU A 170 14.13 6.20 -26.38
CA LEU A 170 13.81 6.39 -27.81
C LEU A 170 12.62 7.32 -28.01
N SER A 171 11.85 7.60 -26.96
CA SER A 171 10.56 8.28 -27.03
C SER A 171 9.58 7.62 -28.01
N THR A 172 9.75 6.31 -28.29
CA THR A 172 8.88 5.56 -29.19
C THR A 172 7.68 5.03 -28.45
N ILE A 173 6.49 5.29 -29.00
CA ILE A 173 5.19 4.95 -28.42
C ILE A 173 4.81 3.53 -28.81
N GLY A 174 4.23 2.79 -27.86
CA GLY A 174 3.64 1.48 -28.07
C GLY A 174 2.44 1.23 -27.16
N SER A 175 1.82 0.07 -27.34
CA SER A 175 0.69 -0.43 -26.56
C SER A 175 1.18 -1.52 -25.61
N LEU A 176 1.07 -1.27 -24.30
CA LEU A 176 1.41 -2.24 -23.27
C LEU A 176 0.16 -2.98 -22.80
N TYR A 177 0.19 -4.29 -22.80
CA TYR A 177 -0.90 -5.15 -22.34
C TYR A 177 -0.40 -6.39 -21.62
N TRP A 178 -1.26 -6.98 -20.80
CA TRP A 178 -0.97 -8.23 -20.11
C TRP A 178 -1.52 -9.44 -20.89
N ASP A 179 -0.69 -10.46 -21.08
CA ASP A 179 -1.02 -11.66 -21.85
C ASP A 179 -1.74 -12.77 -21.04
N GLY A 180 -1.90 -12.55 -19.72
CA GLY A 180 -2.59 -13.48 -18.84
C GLY A 180 -1.69 -14.56 -18.21
N TYR A 181 -0.40 -14.62 -18.54
CA TYR A 181 0.46 -15.70 -18.07
C TYR A 181 1.24 -15.39 -16.79
N SER A 182 1.94 -14.29 -16.75
CA SER A 182 2.84 -13.98 -15.62
C SER A 182 2.51 -12.64 -14.98
N PRO A 183 2.35 -12.56 -13.65
CA PRO A 183 2.12 -11.30 -12.96
C PRO A 183 3.36 -10.38 -12.91
N LYS A 184 4.50 -10.84 -13.41
CA LYS A 184 5.76 -10.09 -13.43
C LYS A 184 6.11 -9.52 -14.80
N LYS A 185 5.33 -9.83 -15.84
CA LYS A 185 5.65 -9.48 -17.22
C LYS A 185 4.43 -8.96 -17.95
N MET A 186 4.67 -8.03 -18.87
CA MET A 186 3.69 -7.53 -19.84
C MET A 186 4.32 -7.52 -21.23
N ILE A 187 3.49 -7.38 -22.26
CA ILE A 187 3.92 -7.30 -23.66
C ILE A 187 3.74 -5.86 -24.14
N LEU A 188 4.79 -5.30 -24.72
CA LEU A 188 4.74 -4.02 -25.45
C LEU A 188 4.73 -4.31 -26.95
N SER A 189 3.68 -3.91 -27.62
CA SER A 189 3.47 -4.02 -29.07
C SER A 189 3.55 -2.66 -29.76
N ASP A 190 3.39 -2.69 -31.08
CA ASP A 190 3.32 -1.50 -31.96
C ASP A 190 4.64 -0.70 -32.05
N ILE A 191 5.78 -1.31 -31.69
CA ILE A 191 7.12 -0.72 -31.84
C ILE A 191 7.72 -1.18 -33.17
N PRO A 192 7.94 -0.27 -34.16
CA PRO A 192 8.54 -0.63 -35.44
C PRO A 192 9.94 -1.22 -35.28
N TYR A 193 10.26 -2.24 -36.06
CA TYR A 193 11.58 -2.91 -35.99
C TYR A 193 12.76 -2.03 -36.44
N SER A 194 12.51 -0.88 -37.05
CA SER A 194 13.52 0.13 -37.36
C SER A 194 14.12 0.81 -36.11
N ASN A 195 13.47 0.65 -34.95
CA ASN A 195 13.95 1.20 -33.69
C ASN A 195 15.10 0.35 -33.13
N GLN A 196 16.12 1.02 -32.61
CA GLN A 196 17.27 0.36 -31.96
C GLN A 196 16.98 0.13 -30.48
N ILE A 197 16.11 -0.84 -30.18
CA ILE A 197 15.77 -1.22 -28.81
C ILE A 197 16.92 -2.03 -28.17
N LYS A 198 17.02 -1.94 -26.83
CA LYS A 198 18.02 -2.67 -26.04
C LYS A 198 17.35 -3.33 -24.84
N ILE A 199 17.83 -4.53 -24.48
CA ILE A 199 17.46 -5.14 -23.18
C ILE A 199 17.92 -4.18 -22.09
N GLY A 200 17.02 -3.96 -21.09
CA GLY A 200 17.22 -2.99 -20.00
C GLY A 200 16.69 -1.57 -20.29
N ASP A 201 16.22 -1.27 -21.52
CA ASP A 201 15.55 0.01 -21.78
C ASP A 201 14.32 0.15 -20.88
N THR A 202 14.18 1.31 -20.24
CA THR A 202 13.06 1.63 -19.35
C THR A 202 11.80 1.92 -20.15
N ILE A 203 10.68 1.36 -19.69
CA ILE A 203 9.35 1.61 -20.20
C ILE A 203 8.60 2.48 -19.19
N VAL A 204 8.04 3.57 -19.68
CA VAL A 204 7.26 4.52 -18.89
C VAL A 204 5.93 4.84 -19.57
N THR A 205 5.00 5.46 -18.85
CA THR A 205 3.71 5.91 -19.43
C THR A 205 3.92 6.95 -20.52
N GLY A 206 3.14 6.84 -21.59
CA GLY A 206 3.26 7.71 -22.78
C GLY A 206 2.59 9.08 -22.64
N GLY A 207 1.64 9.23 -21.70
CA GLY A 207 0.91 10.47 -21.48
C GLY A 207 -0.21 10.76 -22.47
N MET A 208 -0.56 9.82 -23.35
CA MET A 208 -1.71 9.93 -24.27
C MET A 208 -3.00 9.40 -23.65
N SER A 209 -3.00 9.02 -22.39
CA SER A 209 -4.20 8.59 -21.66
C SER A 209 -4.56 9.62 -20.60
N PHE A 210 -5.86 9.72 -20.30
CA PHE A 210 -6.36 10.59 -19.23
C PHE A 210 -6.07 10.05 -17.81
N TYR A 211 -5.54 8.83 -17.72
CA TYR A 211 -5.33 8.14 -16.45
C TYR A 211 -3.94 8.38 -15.85
N PHE A 212 -2.94 8.49 -16.74
CA PHE A 212 -1.54 8.61 -16.31
C PHE A 212 -0.83 9.74 -17.06
N PRO A 213 -0.10 10.61 -16.35
CA PRO A 213 0.84 11.53 -16.99
C PRO A 213 1.96 10.76 -17.68
N LYS A 214 2.69 11.43 -18.55
CA LYS A 214 3.88 10.89 -19.18
C LYS A 214 4.98 10.69 -18.13
N GLY A 215 5.73 9.58 -18.26
CA GLY A 215 6.99 9.38 -17.54
C GLY A 215 6.88 8.57 -16.24
N ILE A 216 5.70 8.03 -15.87
CA ILE A 216 5.61 7.14 -14.71
C ILE A 216 6.23 5.79 -15.08
N PRO A 217 7.16 5.25 -14.26
CA PRO A 217 7.81 3.96 -14.52
C PRO A 217 6.82 2.81 -14.62
N ILE A 218 7.14 1.81 -15.44
CA ILE A 218 6.36 0.58 -15.59
C ILE A 218 7.27 -0.64 -15.39
N GLY A 219 8.36 -0.69 -16.14
CA GLY A 219 9.27 -1.83 -16.15
C GLY A 219 10.45 -1.61 -17.08
N SER A 220 11.14 -2.67 -17.42
CA SER A 220 12.27 -2.66 -18.36
C SER A 220 12.15 -3.78 -19.39
N ILE A 221 12.71 -3.59 -20.57
CA ILE A 221 12.76 -4.62 -21.61
C ILE A 221 13.59 -5.80 -21.11
N SER A 222 12.97 -6.97 -21.00
CA SER A 222 13.63 -8.22 -20.60
C SER A 222 13.98 -9.09 -21.78
N ASN A 223 13.16 -9.08 -22.83
CA ASN A 223 13.35 -9.84 -24.06
C ASN A 223 12.56 -9.20 -25.20
N TYR A 224 12.88 -9.55 -26.44
CA TYR A 224 12.07 -9.15 -27.58
C TYR A 224 12.22 -10.15 -28.74
N LYS A 225 11.18 -10.22 -29.56
CA LYS A 225 11.14 -10.98 -30.81
C LYS A 225 10.77 -10.05 -31.95
N THR A 226 11.34 -10.29 -33.12
CA THR A 226 11.00 -9.55 -34.33
C THR A 226 9.92 -10.30 -35.09
N ASN A 227 8.77 -9.69 -35.27
CA ASN A 227 7.75 -10.19 -36.18
C ASN A 227 7.98 -9.56 -37.56
N ILE A 228 8.76 -10.27 -38.38
CA ILE A 228 9.19 -9.78 -39.71
C ILE A 228 7.95 -9.54 -40.62
N THR A 229 6.91 -10.34 -40.46
CA THR A 229 5.71 -10.30 -41.29
C THR A 229 4.90 -9.01 -41.02
N GLU A 230 4.83 -8.58 -39.78
CA GLU A 230 4.07 -7.40 -39.36
C GLU A 230 4.91 -6.13 -39.27
N GLY A 231 6.23 -6.23 -39.30
CA GLY A 231 7.16 -5.09 -39.25
C GLY A 231 7.34 -4.47 -37.86
N TYR A 232 6.92 -5.17 -36.81
CA TYR A 232 6.97 -4.70 -35.42
C TYR A 232 7.70 -5.68 -34.50
N PHE A 233 8.19 -5.16 -33.37
CA PHE A 233 8.68 -5.97 -32.27
C PHE A 233 7.53 -6.42 -31.38
N GLU A 234 7.63 -7.64 -30.86
CA GLU A 234 6.93 -8.12 -29.67
C GLU A 234 7.91 -8.10 -28.51
N ILE A 235 7.71 -7.17 -27.58
CA ILE A 235 8.69 -6.87 -26.52
C ILE A 235 8.13 -7.34 -25.17
N GLU A 236 8.89 -8.19 -24.50
CA GLU A 236 8.58 -8.62 -23.14
C GLU A 236 9.15 -7.59 -22.14
N VAL A 237 8.29 -7.04 -21.30
CA VAL A 237 8.61 -6.03 -20.29
C VAL A 237 8.53 -6.67 -18.91
N SER A 238 9.65 -6.67 -18.17
CA SER A 238 9.67 -7.04 -16.75
C SER A 238 9.19 -5.87 -15.91
N LEU A 239 8.12 -6.06 -15.14
CA LEU A 239 7.54 -5.02 -14.30
C LEU A 239 8.44 -4.69 -13.11
N PHE A 240 8.49 -3.41 -12.70
CA PHE A 240 9.15 -2.99 -11.47
C PHE A 240 8.31 -3.32 -10.23
N ASN A 241 6.99 -3.34 -10.38
CA ASN A 241 6.07 -3.68 -9.30
C ASN A 241 5.94 -5.19 -9.11
N ASP A 242 5.98 -5.62 -7.85
CA ASP A 242 5.52 -6.95 -7.45
C ASP A 242 4.04 -6.89 -7.05
N PHE A 243 3.18 -7.34 -7.96
CA PHE A 243 1.73 -7.37 -7.73
C PHE A 243 1.29 -8.39 -6.68
N SER A 244 2.18 -9.27 -6.22
CA SER A 244 1.87 -10.24 -5.16
C SER A 244 1.91 -9.60 -3.76
N SER A 245 2.59 -8.47 -3.59
CA SER A 245 2.88 -7.84 -2.31
C SER A 245 2.47 -6.36 -2.22
N LEU A 246 1.40 -5.96 -2.92
CA LEU A 246 0.91 -4.59 -2.88
C LEU A 246 0.25 -4.27 -1.53
N ASN A 247 0.75 -3.24 -0.85
CA ASN A 247 0.23 -2.79 0.45
C ASN A 247 -0.34 -1.38 0.39
N ASN A 248 0.41 -0.42 -0.18
CA ASN A 248 0.04 0.99 -0.22
C ASN A 248 0.07 1.51 -1.65
N VAL A 249 -0.92 2.33 -2.00
CA VAL A 249 -1.05 2.93 -3.34
C VAL A 249 -1.42 4.41 -3.22
N TYR A 250 -1.18 5.16 -4.30
CA TYR A 250 -1.51 6.56 -4.43
C TYR A 250 -2.45 6.76 -5.61
N ILE A 251 -3.55 7.44 -5.38
CA ILE A 251 -4.55 7.78 -6.40
C ILE A 251 -4.20 9.16 -6.95
N LEU A 252 -3.94 9.23 -8.25
CA LEU A 252 -3.68 10.49 -8.93
C LEU A 252 -4.96 11.29 -9.05
N ASP A 253 -4.86 12.62 -9.00
CA ASP A 253 -6.01 13.45 -9.30
C ASP A 253 -6.34 13.42 -10.79
N LYS A 254 -7.59 13.74 -11.11
CA LYS A 254 -8.08 13.72 -12.49
C LYS A 254 -7.39 14.83 -13.28
N LEU A 255 -6.73 14.46 -14.35
CA LEU A 255 -6.34 15.40 -15.40
C LEU A 255 -7.60 16.14 -15.84
N ASP A 256 -7.56 17.47 -15.98
CA ASP A 256 -8.71 18.35 -16.21
C ASP A 256 -9.55 17.91 -17.45
N ASN A 257 -10.45 16.95 -17.19
CA ASN A 257 -11.20 16.27 -18.23
C ASN A 257 -12.48 16.99 -18.63
N GLU A 258 -12.92 17.99 -17.86
CA GLU A 258 -14.18 18.69 -18.23
C GLU A 258 -14.03 19.48 -19.52
N GLN A 259 -12.90 20.13 -19.72
CA GLN A 259 -12.63 20.88 -20.94
C GLN A 259 -12.38 19.94 -22.13
N ILE A 260 -11.64 18.84 -21.89
CA ILE A 260 -11.31 17.85 -22.93
C ILE A 260 -12.55 17.07 -23.35
N ASN A 261 -13.37 16.62 -22.39
CA ASN A 261 -14.63 15.91 -22.70
C ASN A 261 -15.61 16.79 -23.47
N LYS A 262 -15.66 18.11 -23.23
CA LYS A 262 -16.46 19.05 -24.03
C LYS A 262 -15.99 19.17 -25.48
N LEU A 263 -14.70 18.94 -25.74
CA LEU A 263 -14.12 18.98 -27.08
C LEU A 263 -14.32 17.66 -27.87
N ILE A 264 -14.42 16.54 -27.16
CA ILE A 264 -14.58 15.20 -27.75
C ILE A 264 -16.06 14.84 -27.95
N SER A 265 -16.98 15.44 -27.19
CA SER A 265 -18.43 15.20 -27.27
C SER A 265 -19.15 16.06 -28.34
N ASN A 266 -18.44 16.86 -29.10
CA ASN A 266 -18.88 17.56 -30.30
C ASN A 266 -18.40 16.82 -31.55
#